data_9bd36c9b1a2ed7141adb736141015663
#
_entry.id   9bd36c9b1a2ed7141adb736141015663
#
_cell.length_a   1.000
_cell.length_b   1.000
_cell.length_c   1.000
_cell.angle_alpha   90.00
_cell.angle_beta   90.00
_cell.angle_gamma   90.00
#
_symmetry.space_group_name_H-M   'P 1'
#
loop_
_entity.id
_entity.type
_entity.pdbx_description
1 polymer ?
#
loop_
_entity_poly.entity_id
_entity_poly.type
_entity_poly.pdbx_seq_one_letter_code
_entity_poly.pdbx_strand_id
1 'polypeptide(L)'
;DLHKAIRRQRQMCIRDRIVISVLLAVPITMSAGGGYSSIVERVPNGFMRMDGLGFWTPLSWVLMCTLSYSTNQNYVQRMVSSRDEGTAVFSAVFTAGFYVIISIALGLIGVAASVLLPGIEDTNTVFPEVLVNFFPHGLLGLGLSAVFAATISTGTSILHAVATLIVNDIWKPTRGRNKSDKEQLRLMRALVYVTAVFSLGISLLSSDIINICYVGGLFYSTSAFLPMVFGLHSKFVTKRAALASIVVTVLLSLGWEYFPQFRPALFSELPSNVFGLVISLILILIISLFDKNGQREKTAEI
;
A
#
# COMPACT_ATOMS: atom_id res chain seq x y z
N ASP A 1 -18.92 23.47 -9.73
CA ASP A 1 -19.03 22.16 -10.40
C ASP A 1 -18.04 21.95 -11.54
N LEU A 2 -17.68 22.99 -12.30
CA LEU A 2 -16.69 22.90 -13.40
C LEU A 2 -15.31 22.43 -12.89
N HIS A 3 -14.85 22.93 -11.76
CA HIS A 3 -13.57 22.49 -11.15
C HIS A 3 -13.57 21.02 -10.73
N LYS A 4 -14.70 20.49 -10.29
CA LYS A 4 -14.83 19.04 -9.96
C LYS A 4 -14.80 18.20 -11.24
N ALA A 5 -15.45 18.65 -12.31
CA ALA A 5 -15.47 17.97 -13.59
C ALA A 5 -14.05 17.92 -14.23
N ILE A 6 -13.33 19.04 -14.25
CA ILE A 6 -11.96 19.15 -14.77
C ILE A 6 -11.00 18.25 -13.95
N ARG A 7 -11.14 18.20 -12.62
CA ARG A 7 -10.32 17.35 -11.77
C ARG A 7 -10.57 15.86 -12.05
N ARG A 8 -11.83 15.45 -12.25
CA ARG A 8 -12.20 14.08 -12.64
C ARG A 8 -11.63 13.70 -14.00
N GLN A 9 -11.73 14.57 -15.00
CA GLN A 9 -11.16 14.34 -16.33
C GLN A 9 -9.64 14.14 -16.28
N ARG A 10 -8.90 14.97 -15.52
CA ARG A 10 -7.45 14.81 -15.35
C ARG A 10 -7.08 13.43 -14.75
N GLN A 11 -7.82 12.96 -13.74
CA GLN A 11 -7.57 11.64 -13.14
C GLN A 11 -7.88 10.50 -14.12
N MET A 12 -8.92 10.62 -14.93
CA MET A 12 -9.24 9.62 -15.97
C MET A 12 -8.12 9.55 -17.02
N CYS A 13 -7.66 10.69 -17.56
CA CYS A 13 -6.58 10.71 -18.54
C CYS A 13 -5.27 10.12 -18.03
N ILE A 14 -4.95 10.28 -16.74
CA ILE A 14 -3.75 9.67 -16.13
C ILE A 14 -3.89 8.15 -16.10
N ARG A 15 -5.03 7.65 -15.63
CA ARG A 15 -5.32 6.21 -15.57
C ARG A 15 -5.24 5.55 -16.93
N ASP A 16 -5.87 6.17 -17.94
CA ASP A 16 -5.90 5.64 -19.30
C ASP A 16 -4.49 5.53 -19.89
N ARG A 17 -3.64 6.52 -19.67
CA ARG A 17 -2.23 6.50 -20.12
C ARG A 17 -1.43 5.37 -19.49
N ILE A 18 -1.60 5.13 -18.19
CA ILE A 18 -0.90 4.03 -17.49
C ILE A 18 -1.35 2.68 -18.06
N VAL A 19 -2.66 2.48 -18.18
CA VAL A 19 -3.22 1.24 -18.71
C VAL A 19 -2.74 0.98 -20.13
N ILE A 20 -2.84 1.99 -21.00
CA ILE A 20 -2.40 1.89 -22.38
C ILE A 20 -0.90 1.57 -22.44
N SER A 21 -0.08 2.26 -21.64
CA SER A 21 1.38 2.04 -21.64
C SER A 21 1.75 0.63 -21.17
N VAL A 22 1.12 0.13 -20.09
CA VAL A 22 1.36 -1.24 -19.60
C VAL A 22 0.89 -2.28 -20.61
N LEU A 23 -0.32 -2.13 -21.15
CA LEU A 23 -0.86 -3.09 -22.11
C LEU A 23 -0.10 -3.10 -23.44
N LEU A 24 0.41 -1.96 -23.90
CA LEU A 24 1.27 -1.87 -25.09
C LEU A 24 2.67 -2.41 -24.84
N ALA A 25 3.20 -2.30 -23.62
CA ALA A 25 4.51 -2.82 -23.28
C ALA A 25 4.60 -4.34 -23.45
N VAL A 26 3.51 -5.08 -23.17
CA VAL A 26 3.49 -6.54 -23.32
C VAL A 26 3.79 -6.97 -24.76
N PRO A 27 3.00 -6.62 -25.81
CA PRO A 27 3.28 -7.06 -27.17
C PRO A 27 4.60 -6.50 -27.70
N ILE A 28 5.01 -5.30 -27.30
CA ILE A 28 6.28 -4.70 -27.73
C ILE A 28 7.46 -5.53 -27.20
N THR A 29 7.49 -5.83 -25.89
CA THR A 29 8.57 -6.62 -25.29
C THR A 29 8.54 -8.08 -25.75
N MET A 30 7.37 -8.68 -25.91
CA MET A 30 7.24 -10.04 -26.43
C MET A 30 7.74 -10.14 -27.88
N SER A 31 7.40 -9.19 -28.73
CA SER A 31 7.89 -9.18 -30.14
C SER A 31 9.39 -8.93 -30.20
N ALA A 32 9.95 -8.04 -29.38
CA ALA A 32 11.38 -7.79 -29.29
C ALA A 32 12.16 -9.05 -28.83
N GLY A 33 11.54 -9.91 -28.02
CA GLY A 33 12.11 -11.16 -27.56
C GLY A 33 12.00 -12.34 -28.54
N GLY A 34 11.36 -12.15 -29.68
CA GLY A 34 11.09 -13.25 -30.62
C GLY A 34 9.87 -14.10 -30.28
N GLY A 35 8.97 -13.55 -29.47
CA GLY A 35 7.72 -14.19 -29.02
C GLY A 35 7.82 -14.83 -27.63
N TYR A 36 6.66 -15.20 -27.10
CA TYR A 36 6.54 -15.77 -25.76
C TYR A 36 7.39 -17.06 -25.57
N SER A 37 7.33 -17.99 -26.51
CA SER A 37 8.10 -19.25 -26.44
C SER A 37 9.59 -19.01 -26.37
N SER A 38 10.12 -18.11 -27.22
CA SER A 38 11.53 -17.77 -27.24
C SER A 38 12.02 -17.09 -25.95
N ILE A 39 11.17 -16.29 -25.30
CA ILE A 39 11.49 -15.69 -24.00
C ILE A 39 11.53 -16.77 -22.92
N VAL A 40 10.50 -17.63 -22.84
CA VAL A 40 10.39 -18.68 -21.81
C VAL A 40 11.58 -19.65 -21.86
N GLU A 41 12.08 -20.00 -23.06
CA GLU A 41 13.27 -20.87 -23.23
C GLU A 41 14.57 -20.23 -22.69
N ARG A 42 14.64 -18.89 -22.72
CA ARG A 42 15.85 -18.14 -22.30
C ARG A 42 15.80 -17.65 -20.86
N VAL A 43 14.64 -17.75 -20.21
CA VAL A 43 14.48 -17.35 -18.80
C VAL A 43 15.36 -18.25 -17.90
N PRO A 44 16.06 -17.70 -16.91
CA PRO A 44 16.86 -18.48 -15.97
C PRO A 44 16.06 -19.59 -15.28
N ASN A 45 16.68 -20.75 -15.11
CA ASN A 45 16.04 -21.89 -14.47
C ASN A 45 15.50 -21.52 -13.08
N GLY A 46 14.24 -21.83 -12.85
CA GLY A 46 13.57 -21.53 -11.57
C GLY A 46 12.82 -20.20 -11.53
N PHE A 47 13.05 -19.28 -12.46
CA PHE A 47 12.37 -17.97 -12.47
C PHE A 47 10.85 -18.09 -12.70
N MET A 48 10.40 -19.06 -13.49
CA MET A 48 8.98 -19.33 -13.77
C MET A 48 8.34 -20.31 -12.76
N ARG A 49 9.08 -20.75 -11.76
CA ARG A 49 8.55 -21.69 -10.78
C ARG A 49 7.69 -20.95 -9.75
N MET A 50 6.46 -21.43 -9.52
CA MET A 50 5.55 -20.87 -8.52
C MET A 50 6.00 -21.12 -7.08
N ASP A 51 6.83 -22.14 -6.86
CA ASP A 51 7.41 -22.49 -5.55
C ASP A 51 8.73 -21.77 -5.24
N GLY A 52 9.27 -21.00 -6.18
CA GLY A 52 10.56 -20.31 -6.04
C GLY A 52 10.63 -19.30 -4.88
N LEU A 53 9.49 -18.73 -4.49
CA LEU A 53 9.39 -17.80 -3.36
C LEU A 53 9.01 -18.47 -2.04
N GLY A 54 8.85 -19.80 -2.04
CA GLY A 54 8.34 -20.53 -0.88
C GLY A 54 6.88 -20.21 -0.55
N PHE A 55 6.35 -20.80 0.51
CA PHE A 55 4.95 -20.61 0.93
C PHE A 55 4.73 -19.27 1.65
N TRP A 56 5.68 -18.89 2.52
CA TRP A 56 5.50 -17.76 3.42
C TRP A 56 5.51 -16.39 2.71
N THR A 57 6.32 -16.21 1.68
CA THR A 57 6.43 -14.92 1.00
C THR A 57 5.14 -14.51 0.29
N PRO A 58 4.52 -15.32 -0.60
CA PRO A 58 3.24 -14.96 -1.21
C PRO A 58 2.12 -14.80 -0.19
N LEU A 59 2.03 -15.68 0.80
CA LEU A 59 1.05 -15.58 1.87
C LEU A 59 1.18 -14.27 2.64
N SER A 60 2.40 -13.88 2.99
CA SER A 60 2.71 -12.63 3.66
C SER A 60 2.19 -11.42 2.87
N TRP A 61 2.50 -11.34 1.57
CA TRP A 61 2.02 -10.27 0.71
C TRP A 61 0.50 -10.21 0.57
N VAL A 62 -0.15 -11.38 0.38
CA VAL A 62 -1.61 -11.45 0.31
C VAL A 62 -2.26 -10.95 1.60
N LEU A 63 -1.79 -11.44 2.75
CA LEU A 63 -2.29 -10.99 4.05
C LEU A 63 -2.03 -9.50 4.26
N MET A 64 -0.81 -9.04 4.02
CA MET A 64 -0.45 -7.64 4.19
C MET A 64 -1.33 -6.73 3.32
N CYS A 65 -1.48 -7.01 2.04
CA CYS A 65 -2.30 -6.20 1.15
C CYS A 65 -3.78 -6.22 1.55
N THR A 66 -4.34 -7.40 1.82
CA THR A 66 -5.75 -7.55 2.20
C THR A 66 -6.09 -6.78 3.47
N LEU A 67 -5.27 -6.93 4.50
CA LEU A 67 -5.51 -6.30 5.81
C LEU A 67 -5.20 -4.80 5.78
N SER A 68 -4.14 -4.39 5.08
CA SER A 68 -3.80 -2.97 4.90
C SER A 68 -4.87 -2.22 4.13
N TYR A 69 -5.35 -2.77 3.03
CA TYR A 69 -6.37 -2.10 2.22
C TYR A 69 -7.71 -1.96 2.94
N SER A 70 -8.02 -2.87 3.86
CA SER A 70 -9.22 -2.80 4.69
C SER A 70 -9.15 -1.68 5.74
N THR A 71 -7.97 -1.25 6.15
CA THR A 71 -7.76 -0.24 7.20
C THR A 71 -7.25 1.09 6.68
N ASN A 72 -6.68 1.12 5.49
CA ASN A 72 -6.07 2.33 4.94
C ASN A 72 -7.12 3.38 4.60
N GLN A 73 -6.96 4.56 5.19
CA GLN A 73 -7.85 5.72 5.06
C GLN A 73 -8.21 6.06 3.60
N ASN A 74 -7.26 5.95 2.67
CA ASN A 74 -7.50 6.27 1.26
C ASN A 74 -8.53 5.35 0.60
N TYR A 75 -8.56 4.07 0.98
CA TYR A 75 -9.50 3.10 0.44
C TYR A 75 -10.84 3.21 1.15
N VAL A 76 -10.83 3.30 2.48
CA VAL A 76 -12.05 3.43 3.31
C VAL A 76 -12.83 4.68 2.92
N GLN A 77 -12.19 5.83 2.76
CA GLN A 77 -12.86 7.07 2.33
C GLN A 77 -13.54 6.94 0.97
N ARG A 78 -12.94 6.21 0.03
CA ARG A 78 -13.56 5.99 -1.30
C ARG A 78 -14.78 5.09 -1.21
N MET A 79 -14.74 4.06 -0.35
CA MET A 79 -15.89 3.19 -0.11
C MET A 79 -17.04 3.94 0.53
N VAL A 80 -16.78 4.69 1.62
CA VAL A 80 -17.78 5.47 2.35
C VAL A 80 -18.37 6.61 1.50
N SER A 81 -17.61 7.15 0.54
CA SER A 81 -18.10 8.20 -0.38
C SER A 81 -18.89 7.67 -1.58
N SER A 82 -19.12 6.36 -1.67
CA SER A 82 -19.97 5.77 -2.71
C SER A 82 -21.43 6.13 -2.49
N ARG A 83 -22.22 6.14 -3.56
CA ARG A 83 -23.64 6.51 -3.53
C ARG A 83 -24.47 5.53 -2.70
N ASP A 84 -24.14 4.26 -2.80
CA ASP A 84 -24.81 3.15 -2.14
C ASP A 84 -23.83 1.97 -1.98
N GLU A 85 -24.20 1.01 -1.14
CA GLU A 85 -23.39 -0.17 -0.84
C GLU A 85 -23.13 -1.03 -2.10
N GLY A 86 -24.13 -1.21 -2.95
CA GLY A 86 -24.01 -1.96 -4.20
C GLY A 86 -22.98 -1.36 -5.14
N THR A 87 -22.96 -0.03 -5.27
CA THR A 87 -21.95 0.69 -6.05
C THR A 87 -20.55 0.53 -5.45
N ALA A 88 -20.42 0.55 -4.12
CA ALA A 88 -19.14 0.32 -3.44
C ALA A 88 -18.60 -1.06 -3.73
N VAL A 89 -19.41 -2.11 -3.55
CA VAL A 89 -19.05 -3.50 -3.81
C VAL A 89 -18.72 -3.72 -5.29
N PHE A 90 -19.55 -3.24 -6.20
CA PHE A 90 -19.30 -3.35 -7.64
C PHE A 90 -17.97 -2.70 -8.03
N SER A 91 -17.69 -1.50 -7.51
CA SER A 91 -16.43 -0.80 -7.78
C SER A 91 -15.22 -1.57 -7.25
N ALA A 92 -15.33 -2.21 -6.09
CA ALA A 92 -14.27 -3.03 -5.51
C ALA A 92 -14.00 -4.27 -6.36
N VAL A 93 -15.03 -5.03 -6.74
CA VAL A 93 -14.92 -6.24 -7.55
C VAL A 93 -14.36 -5.91 -8.95
N PHE A 94 -14.88 -4.86 -9.58
CA PHE A 94 -14.39 -4.40 -10.88
C PHE A 94 -12.91 -4.01 -10.83
N THR A 95 -12.51 -3.28 -9.78
CA THR A 95 -11.11 -2.89 -9.57
C THR A 95 -10.22 -4.10 -9.33
N ALA A 96 -10.68 -5.08 -8.55
CA ALA A 96 -9.95 -6.32 -8.31
C ALA A 96 -9.70 -7.10 -9.62
N GLY A 97 -10.72 -7.27 -10.46
CA GLY A 97 -10.57 -7.90 -11.77
C GLY A 97 -9.59 -7.16 -12.68
N PHE A 98 -9.65 -5.82 -12.66
CA PHE A 98 -8.71 -4.99 -13.41
C PHE A 98 -7.27 -5.13 -12.91
N TYR A 99 -7.05 -5.22 -11.59
CA TYR A 99 -5.71 -5.46 -11.03
C TYR A 99 -5.13 -6.80 -11.46
N VAL A 100 -5.93 -7.85 -11.57
CA VAL A 100 -5.44 -9.15 -12.08
C VAL A 100 -4.86 -9.00 -13.48
N ILE A 101 -5.55 -8.31 -14.39
CA ILE A 101 -5.10 -8.09 -15.77
C ILE A 101 -3.77 -7.31 -15.79
N ILE A 102 -3.69 -6.23 -15.04
CA ILE A 102 -2.49 -5.39 -14.97
C ILE A 102 -1.32 -6.14 -14.31
N SER A 103 -1.58 -6.93 -13.27
CA SER A 103 -0.53 -7.72 -12.59
C SER A 103 0.06 -8.79 -13.52
N ILE A 104 -0.77 -9.46 -14.31
CA ILE A 104 -0.32 -10.41 -15.33
C ILE A 104 0.54 -9.69 -16.38
N ALA A 105 0.08 -8.53 -16.86
CA ALA A 105 0.82 -7.74 -17.86
C ALA A 105 2.19 -7.31 -17.31
N LEU A 106 2.25 -6.79 -16.09
CA LEU A 106 3.52 -6.40 -15.45
C LEU A 106 4.44 -7.60 -15.19
N GLY A 107 3.89 -8.74 -14.79
CA GLY A 107 4.64 -9.99 -14.65
C GLY A 107 5.28 -10.44 -15.96
N LEU A 108 4.52 -10.41 -17.05
CA LEU A 108 5.03 -10.74 -18.39
C LEU A 108 6.12 -9.77 -18.86
N ILE A 109 5.97 -8.47 -18.57
CA ILE A 109 7.00 -7.47 -18.86
C ILE A 109 8.27 -7.76 -18.04
N GLY A 110 8.14 -8.09 -16.75
CA GLY A 110 9.27 -8.45 -15.89
C GLY A 110 10.01 -9.68 -16.38
N VAL A 111 9.27 -10.72 -16.79
CA VAL A 111 9.86 -11.93 -17.40
C VAL A 111 10.59 -11.60 -18.70
N ALA A 112 9.98 -10.79 -19.57
CA ALA A 112 10.66 -10.37 -20.80
C ALA A 112 11.90 -9.53 -20.52
N ALA A 113 11.84 -8.61 -19.59
CA ALA A 113 12.94 -7.74 -19.19
C ALA A 113 14.15 -8.55 -18.65
N SER A 114 13.91 -9.63 -17.88
CA SER A 114 14.99 -10.49 -17.37
C SER A 114 15.84 -11.14 -18.47
N VAL A 115 15.25 -11.32 -19.65
CA VAL A 115 15.93 -11.90 -20.83
C VAL A 115 16.50 -10.83 -21.74
N LEU A 116 15.76 -9.72 -21.93
CA LEU A 116 16.11 -8.68 -22.91
C LEU A 116 17.08 -7.66 -22.38
N LEU A 117 17.12 -7.47 -21.07
CA LEU A 117 17.96 -6.49 -20.39
C LEU A 117 18.80 -7.16 -19.29
N PRO A 118 19.66 -8.13 -19.66
CA PRO A 118 20.55 -8.77 -18.69
C PRO A 118 21.57 -7.73 -18.21
N GLY A 119 21.60 -7.48 -16.89
CA GLY A 119 22.57 -6.55 -16.30
C GLY A 119 21.96 -5.29 -15.69
N ILE A 120 20.64 -5.21 -15.55
CA ILE A 120 20.01 -4.18 -14.72
C ILE A 120 20.34 -4.49 -13.26
N GLU A 121 21.16 -3.64 -12.64
CA GLU A 121 21.53 -3.77 -11.23
C GLU A 121 20.39 -3.32 -10.31
N ASP A 122 19.70 -2.25 -10.67
CA ASP A 122 18.56 -1.71 -9.89
C ASP A 122 17.22 -2.19 -10.46
N THR A 123 16.60 -3.14 -9.77
CA THR A 123 15.28 -3.68 -10.15
C THR A 123 14.16 -2.64 -10.14
N ASN A 124 14.33 -1.51 -9.47
CA ASN A 124 13.34 -0.43 -9.47
C ASN A 124 13.27 0.30 -10.82
N THR A 125 14.31 0.21 -11.64
CA THR A 125 14.40 0.86 -12.96
C THR A 125 13.92 0.00 -14.11
N VAL A 126 13.57 -1.28 -13.89
CA VAL A 126 13.22 -2.24 -14.95
C VAL A 126 12.12 -1.71 -15.87
N PHE A 127 11.02 -1.19 -15.33
CA PHE A 127 9.91 -0.71 -16.17
C PHE A 127 10.27 0.56 -16.98
N PRO A 128 10.88 1.60 -16.41
CA PRO A 128 11.45 2.72 -17.18
C PRO A 128 12.45 2.27 -18.26
N GLU A 129 13.34 1.35 -17.95
CA GLU A 129 14.34 0.82 -18.92
C GLU A 129 13.67 0.10 -20.09
N VAL A 130 12.61 -0.68 -19.83
CA VAL A 130 11.80 -1.29 -20.89
C VAL A 130 11.19 -0.23 -21.80
N LEU A 131 10.66 0.86 -21.23
CA LEU A 131 10.12 1.95 -22.04
C LEU A 131 11.19 2.61 -22.90
N VAL A 132 12.34 2.93 -22.33
CA VAL A 132 13.43 3.63 -23.02
C VAL A 132 14.01 2.76 -24.15
N ASN A 133 14.18 1.47 -23.95
CA ASN A 133 14.87 0.60 -24.91
C ASN A 133 13.96 0.06 -26.02
N PHE A 134 12.66 -0.10 -25.75
CA PHE A 134 11.78 -0.80 -26.70
C PHE A 134 10.64 0.07 -27.26
N PHE A 135 10.31 1.20 -26.65
CA PHE A 135 9.21 2.03 -27.14
C PHE A 135 9.65 2.96 -28.27
N PRO A 136 8.84 3.11 -29.33
CA PRO A 136 9.05 4.17 -30.32
C PRO A 136 9.00 5.57 -29.67
N HIS A 137 9.74 6.52 -30.23
CA HIS A 137 9.91 7.86 -29.65
C HIS A 137 8.60 8.54 -29.21
N GLY A 138 7.51 8.42 -29.97
CA GLY A 138 6.22 9.02 -29.62
C GLY A 138 5.54 8.34 -28.42
N LEU A 139 5.59 7.01 -28.36
CA LEU A 139 5.02 6.21 -27.27
C LEU A 139 5.88 6.26 -26.00
N LEU A 140 7.19 6.44 -26.13
CA LEU A 140 8.09 6.62 -25.00
C LEU A 140 7.68 7.80 -24.12
N GLY A 141 7.42 8.96 -24.72
CA GLY A 141 6.98 10.13 -23.98
C GLY A 141 5.65 9.92 -23.25
N LEU A 142 4.71 9.18 -23.89
CA LEU A 142 3.46 8.81 -23.26
C LEU A 142 3.68 7.85 -22.09
N GLY A 143 4.52 6.83 -22.24
CA GLY A 143 4.86 5.87 -21.19
C GLY A 143 5.52 6.52 -19.98
N LEU A 144 6.56 7.29 -20.18
CA LEU A 144 7.25 8.01 -19.10
C LEU A 144 6.31 9.01 -18.40
N SER A 145 5.53 9.78 -19.16
CA SER A 145 4.54 10.69 -18.57
C SER A 145 3.48 9.97 -17.75
N ALA A 146 3.12 8.75 -18.13
CA ALA A 146 2.19 7.92 -17.38
C ALA A 146 2.76 7.48 -16.03
N VAL A 147 4.01 7.02 -15.99
CA VAL A 147 4.71 6.65 -14.75
C VAL A 147 4.79 7.83 -13.79
N PHE A 148 5.26 8.99 -14.26
CA PHE A 148 5.32 10.22 -13.46
C PHE A 148 3.95 10.65 -12.94
N ALA A 149 2.93 10.61 -13.80
CA ALA A 149 1.59 11.00 -13.43
C ALA A 149 0.98 10.04 -12.37
N ALA A 150 1.25 8.72 -12.45
CA ALA A 150 0.85 7.75 -11.45
C ALA A 150 1.47 8.04 -10.09
N THR A 151 2.78 8.25 -10.06
CA THR A 151 3.53 8.53 -8.85
C THR A 151 3.06 9.82 -8.18
N ILE A 152 2.94 10.92 -8.94
CA ILE A 152 2.48 12.22 -8.43
C ILE A 152 1.04 12.13 -7.91
N SER A 153 0.14 11.45 -8.62
CA SER A 153 -1.27 11.35 -8.23
C SER A 153 -1.44 10.54 -6.93
N THR A 154 -0.67 9.48 -6.75
CA THR A 154 -0.69 8.67 -5.54
C THR A 154 -0.05 9.41 -4.38
N GLY A 155 1.15 9.97 -4.58
CA GLY A 155 1.88 10.73 -3.56
C GLY A 155 1.07 11.91 -3.01
N THR A 156 0.47 12.73 -3.89
CA THR A 156 -0.36 13.86 -3.47
C THR A 156 -1.60 13.42 -2.68
N SER A 157 -2.21 12.30 -3.05
CA SER A 157 -3.37 11.76 -2.32
C SER A 157 -3.01 11.31 -0.91
N ILE A 158 -1.87 10.63 -0.74
CA ILE A 158 -1.37 10.16 0.56
C ILE A 158 -0.98 11.34 1.44
N LEU A 159 -0.21 12.30 0.93
CA LEU A 159 0.18 13.50 1.68
C LEU A 159 -1.05 14.28 2.18
N HIS A 160 -2.07 14.39 1.33
CA HIS A 160 -3.32 15.07 1.71
C HIS A 160 -4.10 14.29 2.77
N ALA A 161 -4.14 12.96 2.68
CA ALA A 161 -4.79 12.12 3.68
C ALA A 161 -4.12 12.25 5.05
N VAL A 162 -2.78 12.20 5.11
CA VAL A 162 -2.01 12.37 6.35
C VAL A 162 -2.28 13.74 6.99
N ALA A 163 -2.21 14.81 6.20
CA ALA A 163 -2.49 16.16 6.69
C ALA A 163 -3.92 16.29 7.23
N THR A 164 -4.90 15.66 6.55
CA THR A 164 -6.31 15.65 6.95
C THR A 164 -6.51 14.92 8.28
N LEU A 165 -5.89 13.75 8.46
CA LEU A 165 -5.93 12.98 9.71
C LEU A 165 -5.35 13.78 10.88
N ILE A 166 -4.18 14.37 10.71
CA ILE A 166 -3.53 15.17 11.76
C ILE A 166 -4.41 16.36 12.16
N VAL A 167 -4.98 17.07 11.17
CA VAL A 167 -5.82 18.24 11.45
C VAL A 167 -7.14 17.85 12.10
N ASN A 168 -7.84 16.85 11.57
CA ASN A 168 -9.19 16.51 12.06
C ASN A 168 -9.16 15.70 13.35
N ASP A 169 -8.23 14.75 13.48
CA ASP A 169 -8.27 13.77 14.57
C ASP A 169 -7.38 14.17 15.76
N ILE A 170 -6.32 14.98 15.52
CA ILE A 170 -5.40 15.39 16.57
C ILE A 170 -5.57 16.87 16.92
N TRP A 171 -5.43 17.75 15.92
CA TRP A 171 -5.37 19.18 16.19
C TRP A 171 -6.74 19.79 16.50
N LYS A 172 -7.77 19.45 15.74
CA LYS A 172 -9.12 20.02 15.92
C LYS A 172 -9.73 19.68 17.28
N PRO A 173 -9.68 18.45 17.81
CA PRO A 173 -10.19 18.13 19.13
C PRO A 173 -9.39 18.77 20.26
N THR A 174 -8.08 18.99 20.08
CA THR A 174 -7.18 19.49 21.14
C THR A 174 -7.06 21.01 21.17
N ARG A 175 -6.59 21.61 20.06
CA ARG A 175 -6.25 23.05 19.98
C ARG A 175 -7.06 23.82 18.95
N GLY A 176 -7.76 23.14 18.05
CA GLY A 176 -8.45 23.73 16.90
C GLY A 176 -9.94 23.97 17.08
N ARG A 177 -10.50 23.69 18.25
CA ARG A 177 -11.97 23.67 18.48
C ARG A 177 -12.67 25.00 18.15
N ASN A 178 -11.97 26.14 18.37
CA ASN A 178 -12.49 27.49 18.13
C ASN A 178 -11.73 28.23 17.02
N LYS A 179 -11.01 27.51 16.15
CA LYS A 179 -10.20 28.11 15.11
C LYS A 179 -10.95 28.22 13.79
N SER A 180 -10.63 29.27 13.01
CA SER A 180 -11.27 29.51 11.72
C SER A 180 -10.86 28.48 10.67
N ASP A 181 -11.72 28.29 9.66
CA ASP A 181 -11.43 27.40 8.51
C ASP A 181 -10.14 27.82 7.76
N LYS A 182 -9.82 29.13 7.76
CA LYS A 182 -8.59 29.65 7.15
C LYS A 182 -7.33 29.18 7.90
N GLU A 183 -7.38 29.11 9.23
CA GLU A 183 -6.28 28.60 10.06
C GLU A 183 -6.11 27.09 9.86
N GLN A 184 -7.22 26.35 9.83
CA GLN A 184 -7.20 24.90 9.54
C GLN A 184 -6.57 24.63 8.17
N LEU A 185 -6.96 25.38 7.14
CA LEU A 185 -6.42 25.22 5.80
C LEU A 185 -4.93 25.58 5.72
N ARG A 186 -4.49 26.60 6.46
CA ARG A 186 -3.07 26.98 6.54
C ARG A 186 -2.24 25.88 7.20
N LEU A 187 -2.72 25.33 8.30
CA LEU A 187 -2.08 24.20 8.98
C LEU A 187 -2.00 22.97 8.08
N MET A 188 -3.11 22.64 7.40
CA MET A 188 -3.15 21.50 6.46
C MET A 188 -2.10 21.65 5.34
N ARG A 189 -1.96 22.84 4.76
CA ARG A 189 -0.91 23.11 3.77
C ARG A 189 0.49 22.95 4.35
N ALA A 190 0.74 23.50 5.54
CA ALA A 190 2.04 23.36 6.20
C ALA A 190 2.38 21.88 6.46
N LEU A 191 1.41 21.09 6.93
CA LEU A 191 1.59 19.65 7.16
C LEU A 191 1.88 18.88 5.87
N VAL A 192 1.24 19.23 4.75
CA VAL A 192 1.58 18.63 3.44
C VAL A 192 3.04 18.87 3.08
N TYR A 193 3.56 20.09 3.27
CA TYR A 193 4.98 20.38 3.02
C TYR A 193 5.91 19.62 3.96
N VAL A 194 5.60 19.62 5.27
CA VAL A 194 6.42 18.91 6.27
C VAL A 194 6.47 17.41 5.98
N THR A 195 5.31 16.80 5.71
CA THR A 195 5.26 15.37 5.39
C THR A 195 5.93 15.04 4.06
N ALA A 196 5.85 15.93 3.06
CA ALA A 196 6.56 15.75 1.79
C ALA A 196 8.08 15.79 1.98
N VAL A 197 8.61 16.75 2.74
CA VAL A 197 10.05 16.84 3.05
C VAL A 197 10.52 15.62 3.84
N PHE A 198 9.74 15.19 4.83
CA PHE A 198 10.04 13.98 5.60
C PHE A 198 10.04 12.72 4.73
N SER A 199 9.07 12.57 3.83
CA SER A 199 9.00 11.45 2.88
C SER A 199 10.19 11.45 1.92
N LEU A 200 10.60 12.64 1.44
CA LEU A 200 11.79 12.78 0.61
C LEU A 200 13.05 12.36 1.38
N GLY A 201 13.18 12.77 2.64
CA GLY A 201 14.29 12.34 3.50
C GLY A 201 14.39 10.83 3.64
N ILE A 202 13.26 10.15 3.89
CA ILE A 202 13.21 8.67 3.96
C ILE A 202 13.59 8.05 2.61
N SER A 203 13.08 8.59 1.51
CA SER A 203 13.39 8.09 0.16
C SER A 203 14.87 8.18 -0.20
N LEU A 204 15.59 9.18 0.31
CA LEU A 204 17.03 9.32 0.10
C LEU A 204 17.87 8.36 0.96
N LEU A 205 17.29 7.85 2.06
CA LEU A 205 17.96 6.89 2.95
C LEU A 205 17.80 5.43 2.54
N SER A 206 16.82 5.12 1.70
CA SER A 206 16.53 3.75 1.26
C SER A 206 16.27 3.71 -0.24
N SER A 207 16.98 2.84 -0.93
CA SER A 207 16.83 2.59 -2.37
C SER A 207 15.83 1.47 -2.70
N ASP A 208 15.43 0.65 -1.72
CA ASP A 208 14.52 -0.47 -1.93
C ASP A 208 13.05 -0.07 -1.73
N ILE A 209 12.36 0.22 -2.84
CA ILE A 209 10.96 0.62 -2.86
C ILE A 209 10.05 -0.49 -2.32
N ILE A 210 10.36 -1.75 -2.63
CA ILE A 210 9.54 -2.90 -2.23
C ILE A 210 9.57 -3.04 -0.71
N ASN A 211 10.76 -2.94 -0.11
CA ASN A 211 10.92 -3.01 1.33
C ASN A 211 10.21 -1.84 2.05
N ILE A 212 10.33 -0.62 1.55
CA ILE A 212 9.59 0.54 2.11
C ILE A 212 8.08 0.31 2.07
N CYS A 213 7.55 -0.21 0.95
CA CYS A 213 6.14 -0.55 0.81
C CYS A 213 5.72 -1.66 1.78
N TYR A 214 6.55 -2.69 1.94
CA TYR A 214 6.31 -3.79 2.87
C TYR A 214 6.27 -3.29 4.32
N VAL A 215 7.27 -2.55 4.76
CA VAL A 215 7.32 -1.96 6.10
C VAL A 215 6.13 -1.02 6.34
N GLY A 216 5.79 -0.16 5.37
CA GLY A 216 4.59 0.67 5.44
C GLY A 216 3.31 -0.14 5.58
N GLY A 217 3.19 -1.26 4.86
CA GLY A 217 2.07 -2.20 4.97
C GLY A 217 1.98 -2.91 6.32
N LEU A 218 3.11 -3.19 6.98
CA LEU A 218 3.13 -3.78 8.32
C LEU A 218 2.38 -2.93 9.33
N PHE A 219 2.54 -1.59 9.31
CA PHE A 219 1.82 -0.70 10.23
C PHE A 219 0.31 -0.86 10.16
N TYR A 220 -0.25 -1.01 8.97
CA TYR A 220 -1.70 -1.19 8.79
C TYR A 220 -2.16 -2.61 9.07
N SER A 221 -1.46 -3.60 8.52
CA SER A 221 -1.89 -5.00 8.59
C SER A 221 -1.77 -5.60 9.98
N THR A 222 -0.69 -5.30 10.70
CA THR A 222 -0.42 -5.92 12.01
C THR A 222 -1.01 -5.16 13.17
N SER A 223 -0.92 -3.83 13.15
CA SER A 223 -1.28 -3.02 14.30
C SER A 223 -2.69 -2.43 14.24
N ALA A 224 -3.15 -1.99 13.06
CA ALA A 224 -4.42 -1.27 12.95
C ALA A 224 -5.62 -2.19 12.67
N PHE A 225 -5.42 -3.27 11.93
CA PHE A 225 -6.52 -4.13 11.46
C PHE A 225 -7.32 -4.76 12.61
N LEU A 226 -6.68 -5.50 13.48
CA LEU A 226 -7.37 -6.21 14.57
C LEU A 226 -8.04 -5.25 15.56
N PRO A 227 -7.38 -4.18 16.07
CA PRO A 227 -8.05 -3.20 16.90
C PRO A 227 -9.27 -2.56 16.23
N MET A 228 -9.20 -2.27 14.93
CA MET A 228 -10.32 -1.68 14.18
C MET A 228 -11.48 -2.68 14.05
N VAL A 229 -11.22 -3.90 13.58
CA VAL A 229 -12.27 -4.92 13.38
C VAL A 229 -12.93 -5.28 14.71
N PHE A 230 -12.16 -5.60 15.73
CA PHE A 230 -12.71 -5.92 17.03
C PHE A 230 -13.34 -4.72 17.72
N GLY A 231 -12.80 -3.52 17.51
CA GLY A 231 -13.39 -2.28 18.02
C GLY A 231 -14.78 -1.98 17.47
N LEU A 232 -15.03 -2.30 16.19
CA LEU A 232 -16.32 -2.12 15.52
C LEU A 232 -17.35 -3.22 15.85
N HIS A 233 -16.88 -4.49 15.96
CA HIS A 233 -17.78 -5.64 16.06
C HIS A 233 -17.88 -6.23 17.46
N SER A 234 -17.00 -5.87 18.39
CA SER A 234 -16.94 -6.45 19.73
C SER A 234 -17.00 -5.39 20.81
N LYS A 235 -17.88 -5.61 21.80
CA LYS A 235 -17.94 -4.81 23.03
C LYS A 235 -16.80 -5.13 24.00
N PHE A 236 -16.08 -6.20 23.76
CA PHE A 236 -15.02 -6.74 24.64
C PHE A 236 -13.74 -5.89 24.60
N VAL A 237 -13.38 -5.33 23.44
CA VAL A 237 -12.11 -4.60 23.29
C VAL A 237 -12.18 -3.20 23.88
N THR A 238 -11.26 -2.90 24.79
CA THR A 238 -11.17 -1.61 25.46
C THR A 238 -10.24 -0.65 24.70
N LYS A 239 -10.42 0.67 24.91
CA LYS A 239 -9.55 1.70 24.32
C LYS A 239 -8.07 1.49 24.68
N ARG A 240 -7.77 1.07 25.93
CA ARG A 240 -6.42 0.80 26.41
C ARG A 240 -5.80 -0.42 25.72
N ALA A 241 -6.58 -1.50 25.57
CA ALA A 241 -6.15 -2.69 24.87
C ALA A 241 -5.80 -2.38 23.40
N ALA A 242 -6.66 -1.62 22.70
CA ALA A 242 -6.43 -1.22 21.33
C ALA A 242 -5.15 -0.37 21.18
N LEU A 243 -4.97 0.66 21.99
CA LEU A 243 -3.78 1.53 21.95
C LEU A 243 -2.50 0.77 22.28
N ALA A 244 -2.51 -0.03 23.35
CA ALA A 244 -1.35 -0.83 23.74
C ALA A 244 -0.99 -1.84 22.65
N SER A 245 -2.00 -2.54 22.06
CA SER A 245 -1.79 -3.45 20.96
C SER A 245 -1.15 -2.76 19.76
N ILE A 246 -1.65 -1.58 19.34
CA ILE A 246 -1.08 -0.84 18.21
C ILE A 246 0.40 -0.53 18.44
N VAL A 247 0.73 0.08 19.57
CA VAL A 247 2.11 0.52 19.86
C VAL A 247 3.06 -0.67 20.00
N VAL A 248 2.70 -1.65 20.82
CA VAL A 248 3.57 -2.80 21.11
C VAL A 248 3.76 -3.67 19.86
N THR A 249 2.68 -3.90 19.09
CA THR A 249 2.77 -4.71 17.87
C THR A 249 3.66 -4.07 16.81
N VAL A 250 3.56 -2.74 16.61
CA VAL A 250 4.45 -2.03 15.68
C VAL A 250 5.91 -2.24 16.07
N LEU A 251 6.25 -2.00 17.34
CA LEU A 251 7.63 -2.11 17.82
C LEU A 251 8.17 -3.54 17.68
N LEU A 252 7.36 -4.53 18.04
CA LEU A 252 7.75 -5.95 17.96
C LEU A 252 7.85 -6.41 16.50
N SER A 253 6.94 -5.99 15.62
CA SER A 253 6.99 -6.36 14.20
C SER A 253 8.20 -5.74 13.49
N LEU A 254 8.54 -4.48 13.78
CA LEU A 254 9.76 -3.84 13.29
C LEU A 254 11.00 -4.53 13.86
N GLY A 255 11.00 -4.84 15.15
CA GLY A 255 12.08 -5.61 15.78
C GLY A 255 12.28 -6.97 15.11
N TRP A 256 11.19 -7.67 14.81
CA TRP A 256 11.22 -8.95 14.09
C TRP A 256 11.76 -8.81 12.67
N GLU A 257 11.42 -7.74 11.95
CA GLU A 257 11.89 -7.50 10.59
C GLU A 257 13.38 -7.18 10.54
N TYR A 258 13.83 -6.21 11.35
CA TYR A 258 15.19 -5.68 11.27
C TYR A 258 16.24 -6.43 12.10
N PHE A 259 15.82 -7.29 13.03
CA PHE A 259 16.73 -8.05 13.89
C PHE A 259 16.52 -9.58 13.77
N PRO A 260 16.78 -10.18 12.61
CA PRO A 260 16.55 -11.61 12.37
C PRO A 260 17.35 -12.52 13.31
N GLN A 261 18.47 -12.04 13.86
CA GLN A 261 19.31 -12.78 14.81
C GLN A 261 18.60 -13.10 16.14
N PHE A 262 17.55 -12.38 16.49
CA PHE A 262 16.77 -12.65 17.70
C PHE A 262 15.59 -13.57 17.48
N ARG A 263 15.34 -14.00 16.23
CA ARG A 263 14.24 -14.93 15.94
C ARG A 263 14.57 -16.32 16.46
N PRO A 264 13.67 -16.98 17.23
CA PRO A 264 13.85 -18.37 17.60
C PRO A 264 13.93 -19.25 16.36
N ALA A 265 14.79 -20.27 16.35
CA ALA A 265 15.00 -21.15 15.20
C ALA A 265 13.71 -21.78 14.65
N LEU A 266 12.76 -22.10 15.52
CA LEU A 266 11.44 -22.65 15.17
C LEU A 266 10.57 -21.68 14.34
N PHE A 267 10.78 -20.37 14.47
CA PHE A 267 10.00 -19.31 13.84
C PHE A 267 10.83 -18.43 12.90
N SER A 268 12.01 -18.89 12.51
CA SER A 268 12.94 -18.12 11.68
C SER A 268 12.34 -17.69 10.33
N GLU A 269 11.51 -18.54 9.73
CA GLU A 269 10.85 -18.29 8.46
C GLU A 269 9.53 -17.51 8.58
N LEU A 270 9.04 -17.26 9.81
CA LEU A 270 7.76 -16.60 10.02
C LEU A 270 7.84 -15.13 9.62
N PRO A 271 7.02 -14.68 8.64
CA PRO A 271 7.00 -13.28 8.23
C PRO A 271 6.54 -12.34 9.36
N SER A 272 7.07 -11.13 9.38
CA SER A 272 6.80 -10.12 10.42
C SER A 272 5.33 -9.71 10.50
N ASN A 273 4.60 -9.74 9.40
CA ASN A 273 3.16 -9.44 9.41
C ASN A 273 2.34 -10.55 10.08
N VAL A 274 2.67 -11.83 9.85
CA VAL A 274 2.01 -12.95 10.52
C VAL A 274 2.34 -12.94 12.01
N PHE A 275 3.62 -12.77 12.37
CA PHE A 275 4.05 -12.59 13.75
C PHE A 275 3.31 -11.44 14.44
N GLY A 276 3.28 -10.26 13.80
CA GLY A 276 2.61 -9.09 14.33
C GLY A 276 1.10 -9.29 14.52
N LEU A 277 0.41 -9.96 13.60
CA LEU A 277 -1.02 -10.28 13.76
C LEU A 277 -1.29 -11.16 14.97
N VAL A 278 -0.47 -12.19 15.17
CA VAL A 278 -0.61 -13.10 16.34
C VAL A 278 -0.38 -12.31 17.63
N ILE A 279 0.67 -11.50 17.69
CA ILE A 279 0.96 -10.65 18.85
C ILE A 279 -0.18 -9.64 19.11
N SER A 280 -0.66 -8.98 18.06
CA SER A 280 -1.79 -8.03 18.19
C SER A 280 -3.03 -8.70 18.77
N LEU A 281 -3.37 -9.89 18.28
CA LEU A 281 -4.51 -10.67 18.80
C LEU A 281 -4.33 -11.02 20.28
N ILE A 282 -3.16 -11.55 20.64
CA ILE A 282 -2.85 -11.93 22.02
C ILE A 282 -2.94 -10.72 22.95
N LEU A 283 -2.35 -9.59 22.56
CA LEU A 283 -2.37 -8.37 23.37
C LEU A 283 -3.79 -7.83 23.56
N ILE A 284 -4.59 -7.78 22.48
CA ILE A 284 -5.98 -7.34 22.57
C ILE A 284 -6.76 -8.21 23.54
N LEU A 285 -6.65 -9.54 23.42
CA LEU A 285 -7.37 -10.46 24.28
C LEU A 285 -6.93 -10.36 25.74
N ILE A 286 -5.62 -10.43 26.00
CA ILE A 286 -5.09 -10.38 27.37
C ILE A 286 -5.45 -9.05 28.05
N ILE A 287 -5.13 -7.92 27.42
CA ILE A 287 -5.35 -6.61 28.04
C ILE A 287 -6.85 -6.35 28.25
N SER A 288 -7.70 -6.74 27.29
CA SER A 288 -9.15 -6.58 27.45
C SER A 288 -9.75 -7.45 28.55
N LEU A 289 -9.20 -8.65 28.80
CA LEU A 289 -9.60 -9.50 29.93
C LEU A 289 -9.32 -8.86 31.29
N PHE A 290 -8.17 -8.18 31.41
CA PHE A 290 -7.77 -7.56 32.68
C PHE A 290 -8.32 -6.14 32.87
N ASP A 291 -8.73 -5.43 31.81
CA ASP A 291 -9.23 -4.05 31.89
C ASP A 291 -10.75 -3.99 32.10
N LYS A 292 -11.20 -4.44 33.28
CA LYS A 292 -12.62 -4.42 33.68
C LYS A 292 -13.23 -3.01 33.72
N ASN A 293 -12.42 -1.99 34.02
CA ASN A 293 -12.86 -0.60 34.06
C ASN A 293 -13.16 -0.06 32.66
N GLY A 294 -12.30 -0.31 31.69
CA GLY A 294 -12.54 0.07 30.29
C GLY A 294 -13.74 -0.61 29.64
N GLN A 295 -14.05 -1.85 30.05
CA GLN A 295 -15.28 -2.53 29.63
C GLN A 295 -16.54 -1.86 30.15
N ARG A 296 -16.53 -1.39 31.41
CA ARG A 296 -17.68 -0.67 32.00
C ARG A 296 -17.91 0.68 31.34
N GLU A 297 -16.86 1.44 31.02
CA GLU A 297 -16.96 2.70 30.28
C GLU A 297 -17.60 2.48 28.90
N LYS A 298 -17.17 1.49 28.16
CA LYS A 298 -17.72 1.18 26.82
C LYS A 298 -19.18 0.75 26.86
N THR A 299 -19.61 0.06 27.91
CA THR A 299 -21.02 -0.35 28.09
C THR A 299 -21.91 0.83 28.45
N ALA A 300 -21.38 1.87 29.07
CA ALA A 300 -22.12 3.08 29.43
C ALA A 300 -22.26 4.10 28.27
N GLU A 301 -21.38 4.01 27.23
CA GLU A 301 -21.43 4.87 26.04
C GLU A 301 -22.41 4.37 24.93
N ILE A 302 -23.00 3.17 25.10
CA ILE A 302 -23.96 2.52 24.18
C ILE A 302 -25.37 2.54 24.80
#